data_dc25cb0bc5c71104ec0252fa4c5a12d4
#
_entry.id   dc25cb0bc5c71104ec0252fa4c5a12d4
#
_cell.length_a   1.000
_cell.length_b   1.000
_cell.length_c   1.000
_cell.angle_alpha   90.00
_cell.angle_beta   90.00
_cell.angle_gamma   90.00
#
_symmetry.space_group_name_H-M   'P 1'
#
loop_
_entity.id
_entity.type
_entity.pdbx_description
1 polymer ?
#
loop_
_entity_poly.entity_id
_entity_poly.type
_entity_poly.pdbx_seq_one_letter_code
_entity_poly.pdbx_strand_id
1 'polypeptide(L)'
;MKVLPKILFAFTAFFVSCSGAGAKEYFIEENSNLVGQNSYYTIPKGKMSLEDVASLMNLGLSNMMEANPSVDPYLPPSGSVLLIPHQLILPNTVHKGIVINSAEMRLYYYPSSDPDYVVVLPIGIGQLGKDTPVDWVTKVERKKDGPTWTPSAKVHAEYAAQGIILPKVVPAGKDNPMGLYALYVGRMYAIHGTNASFGIGLRVSHGCIRLRDDDIKWLFYNVPVNTRVEFINEPIKATVEPDGSKYIEVHQPLSTTEEELNSNEDVSFKHIPAQVLSIIQSDDVDQEIVQRALLERKGIPVRINGFSF
;
A
#
# COMPACT_ATOMS: atom_id res chain seq x y z
N MET A 1 -31.64 -7.66 54.94
CA MET A 1 -31.35 -6.63 53.91
C MET A 1 -29.99 -6.92 53.33
N LYS A 2 -29.91 -7.52 52.11
CA LYS A 2 -28.62 -7.75 51.41
C LYS A 2 -28.47 -6.66 50.38
N VAL A 3 -27.43 -5.89 50.51
CA VAL A 3 -27.05 -4.81 49.54
C VAL A 3 -26.28 -5.46 48.44
N LEU A 4 -26.80 -5.42 47.21
CA LEU A 4 -26.09 -5.81 45.97
C LEU A 4 -25.14 -4.67 45.57
N PRO A 5 -23.87 -4.95 45.18
CA PRO A 5 -23.02 -3.95 44.60
C PRO A 5 -23.41 -3.62 43.15
N LYS A 6 -23.61 -2.34 42.86
CA LYS A 6 -23.79 -1.85 41.48
C LYS A 6 -22.43 -1.90 40.74
N ILE A 7 -22.34 -2.80 39.78
CA ILE A 7 -21.22 -2.81 38.85
C ILE A 7 -21.44 -1.67 37.84
N LEU A 8 -20.59 -0.67 37.93
CA LEU A 8 -20.56 0.46 37.01
C LEU A 8 -19.74 0.04 35.79
N PHE A 9 -20.37 -0.24 34.67
CA PHE A 9 -19.69 -0.43 33.38
C PHE A 9 -19.24 0.97 32.88
N ALA A 10 -17.95 1.23 32.96
CA ALA A 10 -17.35 2.38 32.31
C ALA A 10 -17.28 2.12 30.80
N PHE A 11 -18.16 2.74 30.05
CA PHE A 11 -18.04 2.84 28.60
C PHE A 11 -16.90 3.81 28.27
N THR A 12 -15.73 3.27 27.97
CA THR A 12 -14.63 4.07 27.43
C THR A 12 -14.98 4.36 25.96
N ALA A 13 -15.50 5.56 25.71
CA ALA A 13 -15.66 6.06 24.36
C ALA A 13 -14.25 6.30 23.78
N PHE A 14 -13.81 5.45 22.88
CA PHE A 14 -12.64 5.70 22.05
C PHE A 14 -13.00 6.85 21.09
N PHE A 15 -12.52 8.02 21.40
CA PHE A 15 -12.49 9.13 20.44
C PHE A 15 -11.49 8.76 19.33
N VAL A 16 -12.00 8.31 18.18
CA VAL A 16 -11.23 8.32 16.93
C VAL A 16 -10.98 9.77 16.61
N SER A 17 -9.81 10.28 16.96
CA SER A 17 -9.33 11.54 16.42
C SER A 17 -9.16 11.34 14.91
N CYS A 18 -10.03 11.95 14.10
CA CYS A 18 -9.75 12.21 12.69
C CYS A 18 -8.50 13.09 12.62
N SER A 19 -7.33 12.49 12.63
CA SER A 19 -6.12 13.15 12.19
C SER A 19 -6.24 13.32 10.69
N GLY A 20 -6.12 14.56 10.23
CA GLY A 20 -6.18 14.95 8.84
C GLY A 20 -5.20 14.16 7.96
N ALA A 21 -5.44 14.19 6.65
CA ALA A 21 -4.65 13.54 5.61
C ALA A 21 -3.14 13.66 5.89
N GLY A 22 -2.53 12.55 6.28
CA GLY A 22 -1.11 12.47 6.65
C GLY A 22 -0.68 11.01 6.77
N ALA A 23 0.63 10.79 6.69
CA ALA A 23 1.26 9.48 6.80
C ALA A 23 0.68 8.67 7.98
N LYS A 24 0.24 7.44 7.71
CA LYS A 24 -0.36 6.60 8.76
C LYS A 24 0.72 5.82 9.47
N GLU A 25 0.82 6.04 10.79
CA GLU A 25 1.75 5.36 11.67
C GLU A 25 1.08 4.16 12.34
N TYR A 26 1.82 3.06 12.44
CA TYR A 26 1.38 1.85 13.12
C TYR A 26 2.40 1.46 14.17
N PHE A 27 1.92 1.16 15.37
CA PHE A 27 2.73 0.56 16.41
C PHE A 27 2.97 -0.92 16.09
N ILE A 28 4.20 -1.38 16.26
CA ILE A 28 4.62 -2.78 16.08
C ILE A 28 4.75 -3.38 17.48
N GLU A 29 3.86 -4.29 17.84
CA GLU A 29 3.97 -5.03 19.09
C GLU A 29 5.17 -5.98 19.03
N GLU A 30 5.79 -6.24 20.16
CA GLU A 30 6.96 -7.11 20.25
C GLU A 30 6.65 -8.51 19.69
N ASN A 31 7.46 -8.97 18.73
CA ASN A 31 7.31 -10.23 18.01
C ASN A 31 5.99 -10.37 17.18
N SER A 32 5.30 -9.29 16.89
CA SER A 32 4.15 -9.27 16.00
C SER A 32 4.53 -8.70 14.63
N ASN A 33 3.96 -9.26 13.57
CA ASN A 33 3.98 -8.67 12.23
C ASN A 33 2.59 -8.20 11.78
N LEU A 34 1.57 -8.41 12.59
CA LEU A 34 0.21 -7.94 12.30
C LEU A 34 0.02 -6.56 12.93
N VAL A 35 -0.22 -5.54 12.10
CA VAL A 35 -0.40 -4.17 12.54
C VAL A 35 -1.72 -3.58 12.06
N GLY A 36 -2.21 -2.56 12.78
CA GLY A 36 -3.42 -1.84 12.41
C GLY A 36 -4.71 -2.59 12.68
N GLN A 37 -5.83 -1.96 12.32
CA GLN A 37 -7.17 -2.52 12.47
C GLN A 37 -8.05 -2.04 11.32
N ASN A 38 -8.85 -2.94 10.77
CA ASN A 38 -9.84 -2.62 9.78
C ASN A 38 -11.00 -1.82 10.40
N SER A 39 -11.62 -0.98 9.60
CA SER A 39 -12.80 -0.20 9.98
C SER A 39 -13.82 -0.21 8.84
N TYR A 40 -14.95 0.45 9.06
CA TYR A 40 -15.99 0.56 8.05
C TYR A 40 -16.33 2.02 7.78
N TYR A 41 -16.65 2.33 6.53
CA TYR A 41 -17.05 3.65 6.11
C TYR A 41 -18.33 3.57 5.28
N THR A 42 -19.32 4.37 5.63
CA THR A 42 -20.57 4.43 4.86
C THR A 42 -20.50 5.57 3.86
N ILE A 43 -20.71 5.27 2.58
CA ILE A 43 -20.72 6.26 1.50
C ILE A 43 -21.85 7.28 1.76
N PRO A 44 -21.53 8.57 1.86
CA PRO A 44 -22.54 9.62 2.07
C PRO A 44 -23.40 9.83 0.82
N LYS A 45 -24.49 10.59 0.97
CA LYS A 45 -25.24 11.07 -0.19
C LYS A 45 -24.36 12.00 -1.02
N GLY A 46 -24.32 11.79 -2.32
CA GLY A 46 -23.52 12.57 -3.26
C GLY A 46 -22.77 11.70 -4.26
N LYS A 47 -21.82 12.32 -4.96
CA LYS A 47 -20.91 11.62 -5.88
C LYS A 47 -19.54 11.53 -5.21
N MET A 48 -19.19 10.36 -4.73
CA MET A 48 -17.89 10.05 -4.14
C MET A 48 -17.40 8.75 -4.76
N SER A 49 -16.26 8.77 -5.42
CA SER A 49 -15.62 7.59 -5.98
C SER A 49 -14.91 6.78 -4.91
N LEU A 50 -14.53 5.55 -5.24
CA LEU A 50 -13.69 4.73 -4.36
C LEU A 50 -12.28 5.34 -4.19
N GLU A 51 -11.78 6.07 -5.21
CA GLU A 51 -10.54 6.85 -5.13
C GLU A 51 -10.64 8.00 -4.11
N ASP A 52 -11.79 8.70 -4.07
CA ASP A 52 -12.00 9.76 -3.08
C ASP A 52 -11.95 9.20 -1.66
N VAL A 53 -12.59 8.02 -1.44
CA VAL A 53 -12.53 7.33 -0.15
C VAL A 53 -11.13 6.82 0.15
N ALA A 54 -10.43 6.24 -0.83
CA ALA A 54 -9.04 5.81 -0.67
C ALA A 54 -8.14 6.98 -0.25
N SER A 55 -8.30 8.13 -0.90
CA SER A 55 -7.55 9.35 -0.55
C SER A 55 -7.88 9.84 0.87
N LEU A 56 -9.17 9.88 1.23
CA LEU A 56 -9.63 10.28 2.56
C LEU A 56 -9.06 9.37 3.68
N MET A 57 -8.95 8.06 3.38
CA MET A 57 -8.49 7.04 4.34
C MET A 57 -6.98 6.77 4.26
N ASN A 58 -6.24 7.53 3.45
CA ASN A 58 -4.82 7.32 3.17
C ASN A 58 -4.48 5.90 2.70
N LEU A 59 -5.25 5.39 1.76
CA LEU A 59 -5.09 4.08 1.11
C LEU A 59 -4.88 4.23 -0.40
N GLY A 60 -4.38 3.18 -1.04
CA GLY A 60 -4.35 3.05 -2.49
C GLY A 60 -5.70 2.57 -3.05
N LEU A 61 -6.01 2.97 -4.29
CA LEU A 61 -7.24 2.53 -4.95
C LEU A 61 -7.30 0.99 -5.07
N SER A 62 -6.18 0.33 -5.42
CA SER A 62 -6.12 -1.14 -5.50
C SER A 62 -6.50 -1.81 -4.18
N ASN A 63 -5.99 -1.31 -3.04
CA ASN A 63 -6.31 -1.87 -1.74
C ASN A 63 -7.80 -1.76 -1.40
N MET A 64 -8.43 -0.64 -1.78
CA MET A 64 -9.86 -0.45 -1.60
C MET A 64 -10.67 -1.36 -2.54
N MET A 65 -10.23 -1.58 -3.78
CA MET A 65 -10.89 -2.48 -4.72
C MET A 65 -10.78 -3.95 -4.30
N GLU A 66 -9.60 -4.39 -3.86
CA GLU A 66 -9.38 -5.75 -3.32
C GLU A 66 -10.26 -6.04 -2.11
N ALA A 67 -10.33 -5.10 -1.16
CA ALA A 67 -11.14 -5.26 0.05
C ALA A 67 -12.65 -5.16 -0.21
N ASN A 68 -13.08 -4.56 -1.34
CA ASN A 68 -14.48 -4.31 -1.69
C ASN A 68 -14.81 -4.72 -3.14
N PRO A 69 -14.61 -5.98 -3.54
CA PRO A 69 -14.63 -6.41 -4.95
C PRO A 69 -15.99 -6.23 -5.66
N SER A 70 -17.08 -6.11 -4.90
CA SER A 70 -18.43 -5.94 -5.46
C SER A 70 -18.89 -4.49 -5.60
N VAL A 71 -18.00 -3.54 -5.32
CA VAL A 71 -18.32 -2.10 -5.33
C VAL A 71 -17.84 -1.46 -6.62
N ASP A 72 -18.71 -0.69 -7.28
CA ASP A 72 -18.33 0.12 -8.44
C ASP A 72 -17.29 1.18 -8.00
N PRO A 73 -16.06 1.15 -8.55
CA PRO A 73 -15.00 2.07 -8.12
C PRO A 73 -15.26 3.53 -8.53
N TYR A 74 -16.07 3.77 -9.56
CA TYR A 74 -16.35 5.10 -10.07
C TYR A 74 -17.55 5.76 -9.39
N LEU A 75 -18.57 4.97 -9.08
CA LEU A 75 -19.80 5.47 -8.50
C LEU A 75 -20.42 4.48 -7.50
N PRO A 76 -19.77 4.24 -6.36
CA PRO A 76 -20.32 3.37 -5.34
C PRO A 76 -21.67 3.91 -4.86
N PRO A 77 -22.69 3.06 -4.69
CA PRO A 77 -24.02 3.52 -4.27
C PRO A 77 -23.98 4.20 -2.90
N SER A 78 -24.68 5.33 -2.77
CA SER A 78 -24.86 6.02 -1.48
C SER A 78 -25.46 5.06 -0.44
N GLY A 79 -24.92 5.05 0.76
CA GLY A 79 -25.32 4.14 1.84
C GLY A 79 -24.60 2.80 1.82
N SER A 80 -23.78 2.47 0.79
CA SER A 80 -22.90 1.30 0.81
C SER A 80 -21.91 1.40 1.96
N VAL A 81 -21.68 0.27 2.62
CA VAL A 81 -20.69 0.14 3.69
C VAL A 81 -19.43 -0.48 3.10
N LEU A 82 -18.33 0.27 3.13
CA LEU A 82 -17.03 -0.17 2.66
C LEU A 82 -16.18 -0.69 3.81
N LEU A 83 -15.44 -1.76 3.57
CA LEU A 83 -14.33 -2.18 4.42
C LEU A 83 -13.12 -1.28 4.14
N ILE A 84 -12.54 -0.71 5.18
CA ILE A 84 -11.33 0.12 5.12
C ILE A 84 -10.14 -0.74 5.61
N PRO A 85 -9.27 -1.21 4.69
CA PRO A 85 -8.25 -2.23 4.98
C PRO A 85 -6.98 -1.63 5.60
N HIS A 86 -7.05 -1.23 6.86
CA HIS A 86 -5.90 -0.70 7.60
C HIS A 86 -5.15 -1.77 8.42
N GLN A 87 -5.68 -2.97 8.57
CA GLN A 87 -4.95 -4.09 9.14
C GLN A 87 -4.10 -4.74 8.04
N LEU A 88 -2.83 -5.00 8.32
CA LEU A 88 -1.90 -5.60 7.37
C LEU A 88 -0.82 -6.43 8.08
N ILE A 89 -0.23 -7.38 7.36
CA ILE A 89 0.97 -8.09 7.76
C ILE A 89 2.18 -7.33 7.22
N LEU A 90 3.17 -7.05 8.06
CA LEU A 90 4.41 -6.42 7.63
C LEU A 90 5.18 -7.34 6.66
N PRO A 91 5.87 -6.79 5.64
CA PRO A 91 6.69 -7.57 4.73
C PRO A 91 7.79 -8.35 5.46
N ASN A 92 8.11 -9.56 4.97
CA ASN A 92 9.17 -10.37 5.53
C ASN A 92 10.56 -9.89 5.07
N THR A 93 10.95 -8.74 5.55
CA THR A 93 12.21 -8.06 5.21
C THR A 93 12.90 -7.56 6.47
N VAL A 94 14.09 -7.00 6.32
CA VAL A 94 14.71 -6.23 7.39
C VAL A 94 13.90 -4.95 7.61
N HIS A 95 13.27 -4.80 8.76
CA HIS A 95 12.48 -3.62 9.14
C HIS A 95 13.42 -2.42 9.37
N LYS A 96 13.96 -1.87 8.29
CA LYS A 96 14.92 -0.76 8.33
C LYS A 96 14.84 0.12 7.09
N GLY A 97 14.70 1.41 7.29
CA GLY A 97 14.60 2.37 6.20
C GLY A 97 13.28 2.23 5.43
N ILE A 98 13.34 2.26 4.12
CA ILE A 98 12.18 2.14 3.24
C ILE A 98 12.12 0.73 2.63
N VAL A 99 10.94 0.12 2.66
CA VAL A 99 10.59 -1.09 1.90
C VAL A 99 9.43 -0.74 0.98
N ILE A 100 9.57 -1.04 -0.30
CA ILE A 100 8.53 -0.80 -1.33
C ILE A 100 8.05 -2.17 -1.80
N ASN A 101 6.80 -2.53 -1.48
CA ASN A 101 6.17 -3.74 -1.98
C ASN A 101 5.26 -3.40 -3.16
N SER A 102 5.72 -3.73 -4.36
CA SER A 102 5.01 -3.42 -5.59
C SER A 102 3.66 -4.14 -5.70
N ALA A 103 3.57 -5.40 -5.24
CA ALA A 103 2.32 -6.17 -5.28
C ALA A 103 1.21 -5.54 -4.44
N GLU A 104 1.55 -4.93 -3.31
CA GLU A 104 0.60 -4.25 -2.43
C GLU A 104 0.37 -2.78 -2.79
N MET A 105 1.25 -2.21 -3.64
CA MET A 105 1.33 -0.77 -3.90
C MET A 105 1.44 0.04 -2.60
N ARG A 106 2.32 -0.42 -1.69
CA ARG A 106 2.61 0.18 -0.39
C ARG A 106 4.11 0.44 -0.23
N LEU A 107 4.42 1.58 0.41
CA LEU A 107 5.74 1.95 0.92
C LEU A 107 5.68 1.88 2.44
N TYR A 108 6.62 1.16 3.03
CA TYR A 108 6.82 1.04 4.47
C TYR A 108 8.09 1.81 4.84
N TYR A 109 8.00 2.72 5.80
CA TYR A 109 9.17 3.40 6.34
C TYR A 109 9.32 3.06 7.82
N TYR A 110 10.46 2.49 8.16
CA TYR A 110 10.87 2.12 9.51
C TYR A 110 11.87 3.18 10.03
N PRO A 111 11.42 4.13 10.87
CA PRO A 111 12.28 5.18 11.40
C PRO A 111 13.36 4.58 12.32
N SER A 112 14.63 4.95 12.12
CA SER A 112 15.70 4.49 13.02
C SER A 112 15.63 5.12 14.41
N SER A 113 14.91 6.22 14.57
CA SER A 113 14.67 6.91 15.84
C SER A 113 13.58 6.25 16.67
N ASP A 114 12.72 5.45 16.06
CA ASP A 114 11.60 4.79 16.72
C ASP A 114 11.33 3.42 16.05
N PRO A 115 12.04 2.37 16.49
CA PRO A 115 11.97 1.04 15.85
C PRO A 115 10.64 0.31 16.08
N ASP A 116 9.82 0.78 17.03
CA ASP A 116 8.52 0.19 17.36
C ASP A 116 7.39 0.74 16.49
N TYR A 117 7.73 1.58 15.49
CA TYR A 117 6.75 2.14 14.57
C TYR A 117 7.12 1.91 13.11
N VAL A 118 6.09 1.78 12.30
CA VAL A 118 6.18 1.80 10.85
C VAL A 118 5.18 2.79 10.28
N VAL A 119 5.64 3.57 9.31
CA VAL A 119 4.78 4.45 8.53
C VAL A 119 4.45 3.75 7.21
N VAL A 120 3.16 3.63 6.88
CA VAL A 120 2.71 2.99 5.65
C VAL A 120 2.04 4.02 4.75
N LEU A 121 2.54 4.12 3.53
CA LEU A 121 2.08 5.07 2.51
C LEU A 121 1.62 4.32 1.26
N PRO A 122 0.44 4.64 0.71
CA PRO A 122 0.02 4.11 -0.58
C PRO A 122 0.84 4.75 -1.70
N ILE A 123 1.19 3.96 -2.70
CA ILE A 123 2.02 4.40 -3.83
C ILE A 123 1.40 4.06 -5.18
N GLY A 124 1.76 4.83 -6.21
CA GLY A 124 1.63 4.44 -7.61
C GLY A 124 2.96 3.91 -8.12
N ILE A 125 2.93 2.91 -9.00
CA ILE A 125 4.11 2.22 -9.53
C ILE A 125 4.18 2.25 -11.06
N GLY A 126 5.21 1.66 -11.62
CA GLY A 126 5.45 1.57 -13.07
C GLY A 126 4.37 0.77 -13.81
N GLN A 127 4.02 1.24 -15.02
CA GLN A 127 3.19 0.51 -15.96
C GLN A 127 3.89 -0.77 -16.42
N LEU A 128 3.14 -1.71 -16.97
CA LEU A 128 3.69 -2.88 -17.62
C LEU A 128 4.69 -2.47 -18.73
N GLY A 129 5.87 -3.10 -18.75
CA GLY A 129 6.96 -2.75 -19.66
C GLY A 129 7.74 -1.48 -19.29
N LYS A 130 7.35 -0.82 -18.19
CA LYS A 130 8.04 0.30 -17.54
C LYS A 130 8.06 0.05 -16.03
N ASP A 131 8.38 -1.17 -15.66
CA ASP A 131 8.17 -1.70 -14.33
C ASP A 131 9.05 -1.02 -13.29
N THR A 132 8.49 -0.87 -12.10
CA THR A 132 9.25 -0.57 -10.90
C THR A 132 10.19 -1.74 -10.62
N PRO A 133 11.47 -1.48 -10.26
CA PRO A 133 12.41 -2.55 -9.94
C PRO A 133 11.89 -3.44 -8.81
N VAL A 134 12.27 -4.70 -8.84
CA VAL A 134 12.09 -5.67 -7.76
C VAL A 134 13.42 -6.29 -7.41
N ASP A 135 13.54 -6.93 -6.25
CA ASP A 135 14.75 -7.59 -5.77
C ASP A 135 15.99 -6.67 -5.81
N TRP A 136 15.78 -5.42 -5.43
CA TRP A 136 16.82 -4.41 -5.48
C TRP A 136 16.93 -3.65 -4.16
N VAL A 137 18.15 -3.63 -3.61
CA VAL A 137 18.49 -2.83 -2.44
C VAL A 137 19.36 -1.66 -2.85
N THR A 138 18.99 -0.47 -2.40
CA THR A 138 19.67 0.80 -2.66
C THR A 138 19.54 1.73 -1.46
N LYS A 139 19.70 3.02 -1.68
CA LYS A 139 19.54 4.06 -0.66
C LYS A 139 19.02 5.36 -1.27
N VAL A 140 18.50 6.23 -0.44
CA VAL A 140 18.23 7.63 -0.81
C VAL A 140 19.57 8.32 -1.06
N GLU A 141 19.88 8.63 -2.31
CA GLU A 141 21.15 9.27 -2.72
C GLU A 141 21.11 10.79 -2.50
N ARG A 142 19.99 11.39 -2.82
CA ARG A 142 19.74 12.84 -2.67
C ARG A 142 18.27 13.16 -2.64
N LYS A 143 17.95 14.33 -2.12
CA LYS A 143 16.58 14.88 -2.08
C LYS A 143 16.52 16.18 -2.84
N LYS A 144 15.35 16.50 -3.41
CA LYS A 144 15.14 17.77 -4.13
C LYS A 144 13.77 18.34 -3.79
N ASP A 145 13.77 19.54 -3.24
CA ASP A 145 12.61 20.41 -3.17
C ASP A 145 12.47 21.12 -4.53
N GLY A 146 11.29 21.13 -5.11
CA GLY A 146 11.04 21.63 -6.44
C GLY A 146 11.85 20.89 -7.52
N PRO A 147 11.65 19.59 -7.74
CA PRO A 147 12.34 18.87 -8.81
C PRO A 147 11.90 19.39 -10.18
N THR A 148 12.83 19.42 -11.13
CA THR A 148 12.52 19.57 -12.55
C THR A 148 12.33 18.19 -13.16
N TRP A 149 11.47 18.07 -14.17
CA TRP A 149 11.32 16.84 -14.92
C TRP A 149 11.92 16.96 -16.32
N THR A 150 12.83 16.05 -16.65
CA THR A 150 13.43 15.93 -17.97
C THR A 150 12.93 14.63 -18.61
N PRO A 151 11.90 14.68 -19.48
CA PRO A 151 11.39 13.50 -20.15
C PRO A 151 12.49 12.83 -20.98
N SER A 152 12.54 11.49 -20.95
CA SER A 152 13.45 10.73 -21.81
C SER A 152 13.03 10.84 -23.28
N ALA A 153 13.93 10.48 -24.22
CA ALA A 153 13.61 10.43 -25.65
C ALA A 153 12.41 9.48 -25.93
N LYS A 154 12.32 8.37 -25.20
CA LYS A 154 11.19 7.43 -25.29
C LYS A 154 9.88 8.08 -24.87
N VAL A 155 9.87 8.83 -23.76
CA VAL A 155 8.69 9.56 -23.29
C VAL A 155 8.28 10.65 -24.28
N HIS A 156 9.23 11.39 -24.84
CA HIS A 156 8.95 12.37 -25.91
C HIS A 156 8.26 11.71 -27.11
N ALA A 157 8.75 10.54 -27.55
CA ALA A 157 8.17 9.83 -28.68
C ALA A 157 6.74 9.31 -28.37
N GLU A 158 6.51 8.80 -27.16
CA GLU A 158 5.19 8.33 -26.70
C GLU A 158 4.13 9.45 -26.69
N TYR A 159 4.52 10.63 -26.18
CA TYR A 159 3.63 11.79 -26.15
C TYR A 159 3.42 12.39 -27.55
N ALA A 160 4.46 12.42 -28.37
CA ALA A 160 4.36 12.88 -29.76
C ALA A 160 3.40 11.98 -30.57
N ALA A 161 3.40 10.67 -30.36
CA ALA A 161 2.44 9.75 -30.97
C ALA A 161 0.98 10.05 -30.62
N GLN A 162 0.74 10.71 -29.47
CA GLN A 162 -0.56 11.19 -29.02
C GLN A 162 -0.85 12.65 -29.42
N GLY A 163 0.02 13.26 -30.25
CA GLY A 163 -0.10 14.65 -30.66
C GLY A 163 0.33 15.69 -29.62
N ILE A 164 1.00 15.26 -28.55
CA ILE A 164 1.44 16.14 -27.44
C ILE A 164 2.94 16.40 -27.58
N ILE A 165 3.32 17.68 -27.66
CA ILE A 165 4.73 18.11 -27.69
C ILE A 165 5.17 18.48 -26.27
N LEU A 166 6.00 17.65 -25.67
CA LEU A 166 6.58 17.92 -24.35
C LEU A 166 7.76 18.90 -24.48
N PRO A 167 7.94 19.83 -23.52
CA PRO A 167 9.15 20.63 -23.41
C PRO A 167 10.36 19.75 -23.06
N LYS A 168 11.58 20.19 -23.39
CA LYS A 168 12.81 19.48 -23.03
C LYS A 168 12.94 19.30 -21.51
N VAL A 169 12.50 20.29 -20.74
CA VAL A 169 12.49 20.29 -19.28
C VAL A 169 11.20 20.94 -18.81
N VAL A 170 10.48 20.26 -17.94
CA VAL A 170 9.35 20.83 -17.20
C VAL A 170 9.91 21.44 -15.92
N PRO A 171 9.71 22.75 -15.68
CA PRO A 171 10.22 23.42 -14.48
C PRO A 171 9.54 22.89 -13.20
N ALA A 172 10.14 23.20 -12.06
CA ALA A 172 9.52 22.95 -10.77
C ALA A 172 8.19 23.70 -10.65
N GLY A 173 7.21 23.07 -9.99
CA GLY A 173 5.89 23.66 -9.77
C GLY A 173 4.79 22.61 -9.69
N LYS A 174 3.58 23.07 -9.39
CA LYS A 174 2.40 22.22 -9.20
C LYS A 174 1.99 21.42 -10.44
N ASP A 175 2.34 21.91 -11.63
CA ASP A 175 2.02 21.24 -12.90
C ASP A 175 3.11 20.24 -13.34
N ASN A 176 4.18 20.09 -12.53
CA ASN A 176 5.25 19.14 -12.80
C ASN A 176 4.82 17.73 -12.44
N PRO A 177 4.95 16.72 -13.34
CA PRO A 177 4.58 15.33 -13.04
C PRO A 177 5.34 14.69 -11.87
N MET A 178 6.47 15.28 -11.45
CA MET A 178 7.22 14.85 -10.27
C MET A 178 6.70 15.46 -8.95
N GLY A 179 5.68 16.33 -9.02
CA GLY A 179 5.17 17.03 -7.85
C GLY A 179 6.20 18.00 -7.24
N LEU A 180 6.03 18.29 -5.95
CA LEU A 180 6.82 19.30 -5.25
C LEU A 180 8.11 18.76 -4.62
N TYR A 181 8.21 17.46 -4.35
CA TYR A 181 9.34 16.83 -3.66
C TYR A 181 9.75 15.53 -4.34
N ALA A 182 11.06 15.22 -4.30
CA ALA A 182 11.61 13.97 -4.80
C ALA A 182 12.76 13.46 -3.93
N LEU A 183 12.80 12.13 -3.71
CA LEU A 183 13.91 11.37 -3.16
C LEU A 183 14.47 10.48 -4.28
N TYR A 184 15.71 10.70 -4.70
CA TYR A 184 16.35 9.91 -5.74
C TYR A 184 17.05 8.72 -5.11
N VAL A 185 16.84 7.53 -5.70
CA VAL A 185 17.26 6.24 -5.11
C VAL A 185 18.22 5.45 -6.02
N GLY A 186 18.79 6.11 -7.01
CA GLY A 186 19.74 5.50 -7.97
C GLY A 186 19.08 5.01 -9.24
N ARG A 187 19.90 4.64 -10.24
CA ARG A 187 19.46 4.11 -11.54
C ARG A 187 18.37 4.96 -12.22
N MET A 188 18.36 6.26 -11.98
CA MET A 188 17.33 7.23 -12.45
C MET A 188 15.93 7.05 -11.84
N TYR A 189 15.76 6.18 -10.84
CA TYR A 189 14.50 6.05 -10.11
C TYR A 189 14.38 7.09 -9.00
N ALA A 190 13.15 7.50 -8.76
CA ALA A 190 12.80 8.41 -7.68
C ALA A 190 11.50 8.00 -7.00
N ILE A 191 11.40 8.36 -5.73
CA ILE A 191 10.17 8.42 -4.96
C ILE A 191 9.77 9.88 -4.98
N HIS A 192 8.61 10.24 -5.55
CA HIS A 192 8.26 11.63 -5.81
C HIS A 192 6.76 11.89 -5.73
N GLY A 193 6.37 13.13 -5.64
CA GLY A 193 4.98 13.57 -5.69
C GLY A 193 4.35 13.39 -7.06
N THR A 194 3.19 13.96 -7.26
CA THR A 194 2.48 13.94 -8.53
C THR A 194 1.66 15.21 -8.69
N ASN A 195 1.46 15.64 -9.93
CA ASN A 195 0.48 16.68 -10.27
C ASN A 195 -0.93 16.12 -10.56
N ALA A 196 -1.08 14.79 -10.49
CA ALA A 196 -2.35 14.10 -10.74
C ALA A 196 -2.96 13.65 -9.41
N SER A 197 -4.22 13.93 -9.20
CA SER A 197 -4.94 13.51 -7.99
C SER A 197 -5.24 12.01 -7.95
N PHE A 198 -5.15 11.33 -9.10
CA PHE A 198 -5.42 9.89 -9.22
C PHE A 198 -4.14 9.09 -9.51
N GLY A 199 -4.23 7.77 -9.36
CA GLY A 199 -3.16 6.84 -9.73
C GLY A 199 -2.34 6.31 -8.57
N ILE A 200 -2.69 6.69 -7.34
CA ILE A 200 -2.12 6.08 -6.13
C ILE A 200 -2.85 4.76 -5.87
N GLY A 201 -2.10 3.68 -5.84
CA GLY A 201 -2.63 2.32 -5.87
C GLY A 201 -2.83 1.79 -7.30
N LEU A 202 -2.17 2.40 -8.31
CA LEU A 202 -2.25 1.97 -9.71
C LEU A 202 -0.88 1.91 -10.38
N ARG A 203 -0.81 1.21 -11.52
CA ARG A 203 0.37 1.15 -12.40
C ARG A 203 0.30 2.26 -13.45
N VAL A 204 0.87 3.42 -13.14
CA VAL A 204 0.68 4.64 -13.94
C VAL A 204 1.97 5.39 -14.29
N SER A 205 3.12 4.99 -13.74
CA SER A 205 4.38 5.70 -13.94
C SER A 205 5.28 5.04 -15.01
N HIS A 206 6.43 5.64 -15.25
CA HIS A 206 7.51 5.07 -16.06
C HIS A 206 8.56 4.38 -15.17
N GLY A 207 8.13 3.74 -14.09
CA GLY A 207 8.96 2.98 -13.14
C GLY A 207 9.21 3.68 -11.81
N CYS A 208 9.09 5.00 -11.74
CA CYS A 208 9.22 5.74 -10.48
C CYS A 208 8.03 5.48 -9.53
N ILE A 209 8.26 5.76 -8.26
CA ILE A 209 7.26 5.62 -7.18
C ILE A 209 6.56 6.96 -6.99
N ARG A 210 5.24 6.99 -7.17
CA ARG A 210 4.42 8.17 -6.97
C ARG A 210 3.72 8.15 -5.63
N LEU A 211 3.66 9.30 -4.96
CA LEU A 211 2.91 9.52 -3.73
C LEU A 211 2.01 10.76 -3.87
N ARG A 212 0.98 10.84 -3.02
CA ARG A 212 0.23 12.08 -2.82
C ARG A 212 1.12 13.17 -2.25
N ASP A 213 0.75 14.42 -2.47
CA ASP A 213 1.58 15.59 -2.09
C ASP A 213 1.89 15.64 -0.60
N ASP A 214 0.92 15.35 0.27
CA ASP A 214 1.14 15.34 1.71
C ASP A 214 2.07 14.20 2.15
N ASP A 215 1.93 13.02 1.53
CA ASP A 215 2.75 11.85 1.82
C ASP A 215 4.21 12.06 1.40
N ILE A 216 4.44 12.55 0.18
CA ILE A 216 5.82 12.84 -0.28
C ILE A 216 6.45 13.99 0.50
N LYS A 217 5.67 15.00 0.87
CA LYS A 217 6.13 16.09 1.73
C LYS A 217 6.58 15.56 3.08
N TRP A 218 5.75 14.73 3.72
CA TRP A 218 6.10 14.09 4.99
C TRP A 218 7.38 13.25 4.84
N LEU A 219 7.44 12.38 3.83
CA LEU A 219 8.60 11.52 3.57
C LEU A 219 9.87 12.34 3.32
N PHE A 220 9.77 13.44 2.57
CA PHE A 220 10.88 14.33 2.28
C PHE A 220 11.52 14.92 3.54
N TYR A 221 10.71 15.33 4.52
CA TYR A 221 11.23 15.92 5.75
C TYR A 221 11.71 14.89 6.77
N ASN A 222 11.14 13.68 6.78
CA ASN A 222 11.41 12.67 7.80
C ASN A 222 12.43 11.60 7.38
N VAL A 223 12.69 11.41 6.08
CA VAL A 223 13.65 10.41 5.60
C VAL A 223 15.01 11.06 5.34
N PRO A 224 16.08 10.65 6.05
CA PRO A 224 17.44 11.14 5.80
C PRO A 224 18.00 10.64 4.45
N VAL A 225 18.96 11.40 3.89
CA VAL A 225 19.84 10.89 2.82
C VAL A 225 20.65 9.70 3.38
N ASN A 226 20.97 8.73 2.54
CA ASN A 226 21.56 7.43 2.86
C ASN A 226 20.63 6.42 3.54
N THR A 227 19.35 6.75 3.78
CA THR A 227 18.36 5.75 4.22
C THR A 227 18.31 4.60 3.22
N ARG A 228 18.37 3.36 3.72
CA ARG A 228 18.22 2.12 2.93
C ARG A 228 16.85 2.11 2.25
N VAL A 229 16.81 1.65 1.00
CA VAL A 229 15.58 1.43 0.23
C VAL A 229 15.63 0.03 -0.37
N GLU A 230 14.61 -0.78 -0.13
CA GLU A 230 14.45 -2.11 -0.67
C GLU A 230 13.17 -2.21 -1.49
N PHE A 231 13.27 -2.78 -2.67
CA PHE A 231 12.16 -3.05 -3.57
C PHE A 231 11.87 -4.54 -3.58
N ILE A 232 10.62 -4.91 -3.30
CA ILE A 232 10.13 -6.29 -3.28
C ILE A 232 8.82 -6.41 -4.07
N ASN A 233 8.42 -7.65 -4.33
CA ASN A 233 7.15 -7.98 -4.97
C ASN A 233 6.55 -9.22 -4.30
N GLU A 234 5.96 -9.03 -3.12
CA GLU A 234 5.39 -10.09 -2.28
C GLU A 234 3.86 -9.97 -2.23
N PRO A 235 3.12 -10.66 -3.11
CA PRO A 235 1.66 -10.63 -3.10
C PRO A 235 1.05 -11.48 -1.99
N ILE A 236 1.82 -12.39 -1.38
CA ILE A 236 1.35 -13.26 -0.29
C ILE A 236 2.27 -13.11 0.90
N LYS A 237 1.68 -12.83 2.06
CA LYS A 237 2.36 -12.78 3.35
C LYS A 237 1.63 -13.64 4.37
N ALA A 238 2.37 -14.20 5.31
CA ALA A 238 1.80 -14.91 6.44
C ALA A 238 2.62 -14.63 7.70
N THR A 239 1.96 -14.69 8.85
CA THR A 239 2.60 -14.49 10.16
C THR A 239 2.05 -15.43 11.20
N VAL A 240 2.87 -15.69 12.21
CA VAL A 240 2.46 -16.33 13.47
C VAL A 240 2.63 -15.28 14.55
N GLU A 241 1.54 -14.93 15.21
CA GLU A 241 1.51 -13.92 16.23
C GLU A 241 1.91 -14.49 17.62
N PRO A 242 2.26 -13.63 18.60
CA PRO A 242 2.72 -14.10 19.92
C PRO A 242 1.74 -14.99 20.69
N ASP A 243 0.44 -14.87 20.41
CA ASP A 243 -0.61 -15.71 20.98
C ASP A 243 -0.81 -17.06 20.24
N GLY A 244 0.02 -17.32 19.22
CA GLY A 244 -0.05 -18.50 18.37
C GLY A 244 -1.09 -18.41 17.24
N SER A 245 -1.82 -17.32 17.12
CA SER A 245 -2.71 -17.12 15.98
C SER A 245 -1.91 -16.91 14.69
N LYS A 246 -2.41 -17.48 13.60
CA LYS A 246 -1.78 -17.45 12.28
C LYS A 246 -2.67 -16.69 11.31
N TYR A 247 -2.05 -15.85 10.51
CA TYR A 247 -2.73 -15.03 9.52
C TYR A 247 -2.08 -15.14 8.15
N ILE A 248 -2.90 -15.02 7.11
CA ILE A 248 -2.47 -14.87 5.70
C ILE A 248 -3.07 -13.59 5.13
N GLU A 249 -2.28 -12.85 4.37
CA GLU A 249 -2.72 -11.70 3.58
C GLU A 249 -2.35 -11.95 2.11
N VAL A 250 -3.33 -11.82 1.21
CA VAL A 250 -3.18 -12.16 -0.20
C VAL A 250 -3.66 -11.01 -1.06
N HIS A 251 -2.79 -10.51 -1.91
CA HIS A 251 -3.03 -9.49 -2.92
C HIS A 251 -3.04 -10.08 -4.32
N GLN A 252 -3.60 -9.34 -5.27
CA GLN A 252 -3.54 -9.70 -6.69
C GLN A 252 -2.09 -9.58 -7.18
N PRO A 253 -1.48 -10.65 -7.73
CA PRO A 253 -0.16 -10.56 -8.34
C PRO A 253 -0.15 -9.56 -9.50
N LEU A 254 0.96 -8.89 -9.71
CA LEU A 254 1.12 -7.98 -10.84
C LEU A 254 1.21 -8.77 -12.15
N SER A 255 0.43 -8.38 -13.14
CA SER A 255 0.57 -8.88 -14.51
C SER A 255 1.96 -8.55 -15.06
N THR A 256 2.55 -9.49 -15.78
CA THR A 256 3.89 -9.38 -16.38
C THR A 256 3.86 -9.36 -17.89
N THR A 257 2.69 -9.67 -18.49
CA THR A 257 2.45 -9.62 -19.92
C THR A 257 1.16 -8.84 -20.23
N GLU A 258 1.05 -8.36 -21.47
CA GLU A 258 -0.18 -7.71 -21.94
C GLU A 258 -1.36 -8.68 -21.97
N GLU A 259 -1.10 -9.97 -22.19
CA GLU A 259 -2.12 -11.02 -22.17
C GLU A 259 -2.69 -11.18 -20.74
N GLU A 260 -1.83 -11.32 -19.72
CA GLU A 260 -2.26 -11.33 -18.32
C GLU A 260 -3.02 -10.04 -17.92
N LEU A 261 -2.57 -8.88 -18.43
CA LEU A 261 -3.18 -7.58 -18.10
C LEU A 261 -4.59 -7.44 -18.69
N ASN A 262 -4.82 -7.98 -19.89
CA ASN A 262 -6.07 -7.87 -20.62
C ASN A 262 -6.98 -9.09 -20.45
N SER A 263 -6.51 -10.13 -19.75
CA SER A 263 -7.29 -11.31 -19.41
C SER A 263 -8.31 -10.98 -18.32
N ASN A 264 -9.45 -11.68 -18.37
CA ASN A 264 -10.40 -11.73 -17.26
C ASN A 264 -10.03 -12.82 -16.22
N GLU A 265 -8.91 -13.53 -16.45
CA GLU A 265 -8.44 -14.57 -15.56
C GLU A 265 -7.50 -13.97 -14.50
N ASP A 266 -7.54 -14.53 -13.32
CA ASP A 266 -6.65 -14.14 -12.24
C ASP A 266 -5.18 -14.49 -12.56
N VAL A 267 -4.28 -13.54 -12.37
CA VAL A 267 -2.83 -13.78 -12.53
C VAL A 267 -2.37 -14.83 -11.52
N SER A 268 -1.68 -15.85 -12.02
CA SER A 268 -1.19 -16.94 -11.19
C SER A 268 -0.03 -16.51 -10.27
N PHE A 269 0.04 -17.05 -9.08
CA PHE A 269 1.21 -16.87 -8.21
C PHE A 269 2.40 -17.64 -8.79
N LYS A 270 3.45 -16.93 -9.17
CA LYS A 270 4.68 -17.56 -9.73
C LYS A 270 5.49 -18.28 -8.68
N HIS A 271 5.44 -17.79 -7.46
CA HIS A 271 6.17 -18.33 -6.32
C HIS A 271 5.46 -17.96 -5.02
N ILE A 272 5.40 -18.91 -4.08
CA ILE A 272 5.02 -18.66 -2.70
C ILE A 272 6.26 -18.85 -1.84
N PRO A 273 6.67 -17.86 -1.06
CA PRO A 273 7.88 -17.95 -0.23
C PRO A 273 7.84 -19.15 0.73
N ALA A 274 8.98 -19.80 0.94
CA ALA A 274 9.07 -21.00 1.80
C ALA A 274 8.56 -20.75 3.22
N GLN A 275 8.79 -19.55 3.77
CA GLN A 275 8.28 -19.17 5.08
C GLN A 275 6.74 -19.12 5.09
N VAL A 276 6.11 -18.56 4.06
CA VAL A 276 4.65 -18.57 3.93
C VAL A 276 4.13 -19.99 3.84
N LEU A 277 4.75 -20.84 2.99
CA LEU A 277 4.38 -22.26 2.88
C LEU A 277 4.47 -22.98 4.21
N SER A 278 5.52 -22.77 5.01
CA SER A 278 5.68 -23.40 6.32
C SER A 278 4.59 -23.05 7.31
N ILE A 279 4.03 -21.83 7.22
CA ILE A 279 2.93 -21.37 8.07
C ILE A 279 1.61 -21.97 7.60
N ILE A 280 1.28 -21.83 6.31
CA ILE A 280 -0.03 -22.23 5.78
C ILE A 280 -0.21 -23.75 5.67
N GLN A 281 0.89 -24.52 5.69
CA GLN A 281 0.87 -26.00 5.66
C GLN A 281 0.99 -26.63 7.05
N SER A 282 1.00 -25.85 8.13
CA SER A 282 1.06 -26.42 9.47
C SER A 282 -0.25 -27.12 9.87
N ASP A 283 -0.15 -28.16 10.72
CA ASP A 283 -1.23 -29.08 11.04
C ASP A 283 -2.47 -28.42 11.69
N ASP A 284 -2.29 -27.28 12.35
CA ASP A 284 -3.37 -26.54 13.04
C ASP A 284 -4.06 -25.49 12.15
N VAL A 285 -3.73 -25.45 10.86
CA VAL A 285 -4.28 -24.48 9.90
C VAL A 285 -5.46 -25.06 9.13
N ASP A 286 -6.53 -24.26 9.04
CA ASP A 286 -7.69 -24.57 8.22
C ASP A 286 -7.41 -24.33 6.73
N GLN A 287 -7.23 -25.42 5.99
CA GLN A 287 -6.89 -25.38 4.57
C GLN A 287 -8.01 -24.79 3.68
N GLU A 288 -9.28 -24.86 4.10
CA GLU A 288 -10.39 -24.26 3.35
C GLU A 288 -10.32 -22.72 3.41
N ILE A 289 -9.96 -22.18 4.59
CA ILE A 289 -9.75 -20.74 4.75
C ILE A 289 -8.55 -20.28 3.94
N VAL A 290 -7.44 -21.02 3.95
CA VAL A 290 -6.25 -20.70 3.13
C VAL A 290 -6.61 -20.67 1.65
N GLN A 291 -7.28 -21.73 1.14
CA GLN A 291 -7.69 -21.77 -0.27
C GLN A 291 -8.61 -20.61 -0.63
N ARG A 292 -9.56 -20.28 0.23
CA ARG A 292 -10.44 -19.13 0.03
C ARG A 292 -9.67 -17.82 -0.03
N ALA A 293 -8.72 -17.57 0.87
CA ALA A 293 -7.89 -16.36 0.86
C ALA A 293 -7.06 -16.26 -0.43
N LEU A 294 -6.50 -17.38 -0.91
CA LEU A 294 -5.74 -17.45 -2.16
C LEU A 294 -6.61 -17.18 -3.41
N LEU A 295 -7.90 -17.52 -3.36
CA LEU A 295 -8.87 -17.25 -4.43
C LEU A 295 -9.44 -15.84 -4.37
N GLU A 296 -9.83 -15.37 -3.19
CA GLU A 296 -10.49 -14.07 -3.02
C GLU A 296 -9.55 -12.87 -3.11
N ARG A 297 -8.28 -13.00 -2.73
CA ARG A 297 -7.22 -11.98 -2.84
C ARG A 297 -7.63 -10.60 -2.36
N LYS A 298 -8.26 -10.55 -1.18
CA LYS A 298 -8.85 -9.32 -0.64
C LYS A 298 -7.85 -8.32 -0.06
N GLY A 299 -6.55 -8.64 -0.04
CA GLY A 299 -5.52 -7.75 0.49
C GLY A 299 -5.69 -7.40 1.97
N ILE A 300 -6.34 -8.28 2.74
CA ILE A 300 -6.54 -8.15 4.19
C ILE A 300 -6.06 -9.41 4.91
N PRO A 301 -5.50 -9.28 6.13
CA PRO A 301 -5.16 -10.44 6.95
C PRO A 301 -6.39 -11.26 7.32
N VAL A 302 -6.32 -12.57 7.08
CA VAL A 302 -7.35 -13.54 7.45
C VAL A 302 -6.74 -14.52 8.43
N ARG A 303 -7.37 -14.73 9.59
CA ARG A 303 -6.94 -15.76 10.55
C ARG A 303 -7.20 -17.14 9.96
N ILE A 304 -6.22 -18.02 10.05
CA ILE A 304 -6.23 -19.35 9.42
C ILE A 304 -6.13 -20.50 10.42
N ASN A 305 -6.09 -20.25 11.73
CA ASN A 305 -6.07 -21.29 12.76
C ASN A 305 -6.92 -20.92 13.97
N GLY A 306 -7.08 -21.89 14.90
CA GLY A 306 -7.77 -21.70 16.17
C GLY A 306 -9.31 -21.72 16.08
N PHE A 307 -9.86 -22.32 15.03
CA PHE A 307 -11.29 -22.65 14.94
C PHE A 307 -11.49 -24.05 15.53
N SER A 308 -11.91 -24.13 16.80
CA SER A 308 -12.44 -25.37 17.33
C SER A 308 -13.86 -25.58 16.76
N PHE A 309 -14.04 -26.65 16.01
CA PHE A 309 -15.33 -27.14 15.56
C PHE A 309 -16.08 -27.87 16.71
#